data_c573f616822a8f5cad2de2be2077f6bd
#
_entry.id   c573f616822a8f5cad2de2be2077f6bd
#
_cell.length_a   1.000
_cell.length_b   1.000
_cell.length_c   1.000
_cell.angle_alpha   90.00
_cell.angle_beta   90.00
_cell.angle_gamma   90.00
#
_symmetry.space_group_name_H-M   'P 1'
#
loop_
_entity.id
_entity.type
_entity.pdbx_description
1 polymer ?
#
loop_
_entity_poly.entity_id
_entity_poly.type
_entity_poly.pdbx_seq_one_letter_code
_entity_poly.pdbx_strand_id
1 'polypeptide(L)'
;MVEMTETSNEKLITKIAVSIMALFLLVSWLPAFGMPLGDSHEGRVLGQFALHMKNFWSMGAADSSFGASWEPFSDIPYTHHPPVLTFLHVLVSAIIGEGLKQIKLISYVAGVLTIPALFSMGRNLGVSSKAVTISILMLIATPWWWVYGRLGLGLLPNVLMIGTIWAATTNPTKRKIVFASLATFFAVAASWHGVFLMPFLWFQTWRRRKFDQLTLSLIGASILGGLVILFWVSQGGGLSELGEHIGERVERDWTWSQFAQRQWDFAQTLLPLWYMILALPAVLVGLIDSRTRFLTTSLISMVIVFALVPSNGAWVHDYWNFPILLTLFPGFAVMSEWVIGFIKEKIKLTSPKKIDSITLGGFLLLASALILTLQLSDLHDEYFKETSDAGELIASIELSSGQKTAWHLPQVPWPTWVSNKWDVPTLSLLNAGDLGTVPSDDIVLFRIDRIPDWLDEKIEFAIEERKGKYATVTAHVMKQHVTGAKK
;
A
#
# COMPACT_ATOMS: atom_id res chain seq x y z
N MET A 1 33.08 10.40 -13.53
CA MET A 1 32.37 10.14 -12.29
C MET A 1 33.41 10.10 -11.17
N VAL A 2 33.49 11.13 -10.35
CA VAL A 2 34.39 11.13 -9.18
C VAL A 2 33.80 10.15 -8.18
N GLU A 3 34.46 9.04 -7.97
CA GLU A 3 34.12 8.09 -6.93
C GLU A 3 34.36 8.78 -5.58
N MET A 4 33.28 9.28 -4.96
CA MET A 4 33.39 9.81 -3.60
C MET A 4 33.66 8.64 -2.66
N THR A 5 34.94 8.45 -2.33
CA THR A 5 35.39 7.45 -1.35
C THR A 5 34.90 7.87 0.03
N GLU A 6 33.81 7.27 0.47
CA GLU A 6 33.30 7.46 1.83
C GLU A 6 34.29 6.85 2.83
N THR A 7 34.57 7.60 3.88
CA THR A 7 35.36 7.10 5.01
C THR A 7 34.64 5.98 5.74
N SER A 8 35.39 5.13 6.47
CA SER A 8 34.82 4.05 7.28
C SER A 8 33.79 4.57 8.29
N ASN A 9 34.07 5.74 8.88
CA ASN A 9 33.16 6.40 9.82
C ASN A 9 31.86 6.88 9.17
N GLU A 10 31.93 7.43 7.95
CA GLU A 10 30.70 7.84 7.22
C GLU A 10 29.81 6.65 6.90
N LYS A 11 30.40 5.52 6.50
CA LYS A 11 29.64 4.28 6.28
C LYS A 11 28.96 3.77 7.56
N LEU A 12 29.64 3.86 8.68
CA LEU A 12 29.08 3.45 9.99
C LEU A 12 27.92 4.36 10.40
N ILE A 13 28.10 5.68 10.37
CA ILE A 13 27.08 6.68 10.70
C ILE A 13 25.84 6.48 9.84
N THR A 14 26.03 6.25 8.56
CA THR A 14 24.92 6.01 7.63
C THR A 14 24.16 4.73 7.94
N LYS A 15 24.85 3.63 8.24
CA LYS A 15 24.19 2.39 8.67
C LYS A 15 23.37 2.59 9.94
N ILE A 16 23.93 3.30 10.92
CA ILE A 16 23.22 3.66 12.15
C ILE A 16 21.96 4.49 11.83
N ALA A 17 22.07 5.50 10.97
CA ALA A 17 20.95 6.35 10.61
C ALA A 17 19.83 5.55 9.91
N VAL A 18 20.16 4.67 8.96
CA VAL A 18 19.19 3.77 8.30
C VAL A 18 18.52 2.83 9.30
N SER A 19 19.31 2.29 10.25
CA SER A 19 18.78 1.41 11.30
C SER A 19 17.82 2.15 12.25
N ILE A 20 18.17 3.40 12.62
CA ILE A 20 17.30 4.25 13.46
C ILE A 20 15.99 4.56 12.74
N MET A 21 16.03 4.89 11.44
CA MET A 21 14.81 5.12 10.66
C MET A 21 13.92 3.89 10.59
N ALA A 22 14.51 2.72 10.34
CA ALA A 22 13.78 1.46 10.33
C ALA A 22 13.14 1.14 11.69
N LEU A 23 13.90 1.33 12.76
CA LEU A 23 13.42 1.16 14.13
C LEU A 23 12.33 2.16 14.47
N PHE A 24 12.51 3.42 14.09
CA PHE A 24 11.51 4.47 14.29
C PHE A 24 10.16 4.10 13.65
N LEU A 25 10.17 3.68 12.38
CA LEU A 25 8.95 3.22 11.72
C LEU A 25 8.31 2.04 12.45
N LEU A 26 9.12 1.04 12.79
CA LEU A 26 8.63 -0.12 13.52
C LEU A 26 7.94 0.29 14.83
N VAL A 27 8.59 1.16 15.62
CA VAL A 27 8.03 1.64 16.88
C VAL A 27 6.77 2.46 16.68
N SER A 28 6.73 3.33 15.67
CA SER A 28 5.54 4.14 15.35
C SER A 28 4.33 3.30 14.89
N TRP A 29 4.58 2.11 14.35
CA TRP A 29 3.55 1.19 13.91
C TRP A 29 3.11 0.15 14.97
N LEU A 30 3.83 0.04 16.09
CA LEU A 30 3.50 -0.92 17.16
C LEU A 30 2.06 -0.78 17.69
N PRO A 31 1.51 0.43 17.90
CA PRO A 31 0.10 0.55 18.31
C PRO A 31 -0.84 -0.11 17.32
N ALA A 32 -0.71 0.21 16.03
CA ALA A 32 -1.52 -0.39 14.97
C ALA A 32 -1.34 -1.91 14.87
N PHE A 33 -0.15 -2.43 15.20
CA PHE A 33 0.12 -3.87 15.18
C PHE A 33 -0.72 -4.66 16.19
N GLY A 34 -0.97 -4.08 17.37
CA GLY A 34 -1.76 -4.69 18.44
C GLY A 34 -3.27 -4.55 18.25
N MET A 35 -3.74 -3.64 17.39
CA MET A 35 -5.17 -3.37 17.19
C MET A 35 -5.83 -4.39 16.26
N PRO A 36 -7.15 -4.62 16.38
CA PRO A 36 -7.89 -5.40 15.40
C PRO A 36 -7.85 -4.74 14.01
N LEU A 37 -8.18 -5.49 12.98
CA LEU A 37 -8.48 -4.92 11.66
C LEU A 37 -9.77 -4.13 11.76
N GLY A 38 -9.80 -2.93 11.18
CA GLY A 38 -10.97 -2.07 11.18
C GLY A 38 -11.42 -1.71 9.77
N ASP A 39 -12.37 -0.79 9.67
CA ASP A 39 -12.84 -0.24 8.39
C ASP A 39 -11.85 0.79 7.80
N SER A 40 -10.59 0.51 7.93
CA SER A 40 -9.52 1.25 7.28
C SER A 40 -9.07 0.54 6.01
N HIS A 41 -8.35 1.25 5.16
CA HIS A 41 -7.75 0.61 3.98
C HIS A 41 -6.80 -0.54 4.36
N GLU A 42 -6.04 -0.39 5.45
CA GLU A 42 -5.21 -1.47 6.00
C GLU A 42 -6.07 -2.68 6.36
N GLY A 43 -7.16 -2.49 7.10
CA GLY A 43 -8.06 -3.56 7.50
C GLY A 43 -8.67 -4.29 6.31
N ARG A 44 -9.05 -3.57 5.27
CA ARG A 44 -9.60 -4.15 4.05
C ARG A 44 -8.59 -4.99 3.30
N VAL A 45 -7.39 -4.46 3.05
CA VAL A 45 -6.34 -5.18 2.32
C VAL A 45 -5.82 -6.38 3.11
N LEU A 46 -5.52 -6.20 4.39
CA LEU A 46 -5.02 -7.29 5.22
C LEU A 46 -6.12 -8.32 5.52
N GLY A 47 -7.37 -7.88 5.67
CA GLY A 47 -8.52 -8.76 5.79
C GLY A 47 -8.71 -9.64 4.55
N GLN A 48 -8.49 -9.08 3.35
CA GLN A 48 -8.51 -9.84 2.11
C GLN A 48 -7.45 -10.95 2.09
N PHE A 49 -6.21 -10.61 2.44
CA PHE A 49 -5.15 -11.63 2.51
C PHE A 49 -5.41 -12.67 3.61
N ALA A 50 -5.99 -12.24 4.73
CA ALA A 50 -6.38 -13.14 5.81
C ALA A 50 -7.44 -14.15 5.33
N LEU A 51 -8.43 -13.65 4.59
CA LEU A 51 -9.49 -14.47 4.01
C LEU A 51 -8.94 -15.48 3.00
N HIS A 52 -8.10 -15.02 2.07
CA HIS A 52 -7.46 -15.91 1.10
C HIS A 52 -6.65 -17.02 1.78
N MET A 53 -5.88 -16.67 2.81
CA MET A 53 -5.12 -17.62 3.61
C MET A 53 -6.03 -18.61 4.31
N LYS A 54 -7.10 -18.15 4.94
CA LYS A 54 -8.06 -19.00 5.66
C LYS A 54 -8.77 -19.97 4.71
N ASN A 55 -9.26 -19.48 3.58
CA ASN A 55 -9.91 -20.33 2.58
C ASN A 55 -8.95 -21.39 2.04
N PHE A 56 -7.69 -21.00 1.76
CA PHE A 56 -6.68 -21.94 1.28
C PHE A 56 -6.46 -23.11 2.26
N TRP A 57 -6.34 -22.81 3.56
CA TRP A 57 -6.11 -23.85 4.57
C TRP A 57 -7.36 -24.65 4.91
N SER A 58 -8.53 -24.04 4.86
CA SER A 58 -9.78 -24.73 5.24
C SER A 58 -10.36 -25.58 4.11
N MET A 59 -10.25 -25.12 2.87
CA MET A 59 -10.85 -25.77 1.69
C MET A 59 -9.82 -26.49 0.82
N GLY A 60 -8.53 -26.16 0.98
CA GLY A 60 -7.46 -26.64 0.10
C GLY A 60 -7.26 -25.76 -1.14
N ALA A 61 -6.16 -25.99 -1.85
CA ALA A 61 -5.77 -25.14 -2.97
C ALA A 61 -6.75 -25.20 -4.15
N ALA A 62 -7.26 -26.38 -4.48
CA ALA A 62 -8.15 -26.56 -5.64
C ALA A 62 -9.56 -26.00 -5.38
N ASP A 63 -10.16 -26.38 -4.25
CA ASP A 63 -11.56 -26.02 -3.95
C ASP A 63 -11.74 -24.54 -3.58
N SER A 64 -10.67 -23.89 -3.10
CA SER A 64 -10.66 -22.45 -2.82
C SER A 64 -10.17 -21.60 -3.98
N SER A 65 -9.91 -22.17 -5.16
CA SER A 65 -9.22 -21.44 -6.24
C SER A 65 -7.92 -20.76 -5.73
N PHE A 66 -7.09 -21.48 -5.01
CA PHE A 66 -5.89 -20.99 -4.31
C PHE A 66 -6.15 -19.94 -3.23
N GLY A 67 -7.29 -20.01 -2.58
CA GLY A 67 -7.73 -19.08 -1.54
C GLY A 67 -8.46 -17.84 -2.07
N ALA A 68 -8.54 -17.67 -3.38
CA ALA A 68 -9.17 -16.51 -3.99
C ALA A 68 -10.68 -16.49 -3.71
N SER A 69 -11.10 -15.66 -2.77
CA SER A 69 -12.53 -15.43 -2.48
C SER A 69 -12.73 -14.06 -1.83
N TRP A 70 -13.92 -13.48 -2.02
CA TRP A 70 -14.37 -12.29 -1.30
C TRP A 70 -14.93 -12.61 0.07
N GLU A 71 -15.49 -13.79 0.23
CA GLU A 71 -16.26 -14.19 1.38
C GLU A 71 -15.71 -15.48 1.97
N PRO A 72 -15.88 -15.71 3.28
CA PRO A 72 -15.54 -16.99 3.89
C PRO A 72 -16.33 -18.12 3.24
N PHE A 73 -15.62 -19.16 2.79
CA PHE A 73 -16.22 -20.35 2.19
C PHE A 73 -17.09 -20.10 0.95
N SER A 74 -16.85 -18.98 0.27
CA SER A 74 -17.56 -18.63 -0.97
C SER A 74 -16.88 -19.27 -2.17
N ASP A 75 -17.70 -19.73 -3.12
CA ASP A 75 -17.25 -20.22 -4.43
C ASP A 75 -16.95 -19.07 -5.42
N ILE A 76 -17.19 -17.83 -5.01
CA ILE A 76 -16.96 -16.64 -5.86
C ILE A 76 -15.51 -16.19 -5.69
N PRO A 77 -14.64 -16.43 -6.68
CA PRO A 77 -13.25 -16.06 -6.57
C PRO A 77 -13.06 -14.55 -6.76
N TYR A 78 -12.07 -14.01 -6.05
CA TYR A 78 -11.65 -12.62 -6.16
C TYR A 78 -10.20 -12.54 -6.64
N THR A 79 -10.01 -12.29 -7.91
CA THR A 79 -8.70 -12.33 -8.56
C THR A 79 -8.20 -10.97 -9.06
N HIS A 80 -8.73 -9.87 -8.51
CA HIS A 80 -8.44 -8.51 -8.99
C HIS A 80 -7.05 -7.98 -8.63
N HIS A 81 -6.37 -8.61 -7.69
CA HIS A 81 -5.00 -8.28 -7.31
C HIS A 81 -4.00 -9.34 -7.79
N PRO A 82 -2.79 -8.95 -8.20
CA PRO A 82 -1.75 -9.91 -8.52
C PRO A 82 -1.46 -10.87 -7.35
N PRO A 83 -1.25 -12.18 -7.61
CA PRO A 83 -1.39 -13.24 -6.61
C PRO A 83 -0.21 -13.44 -5.66
N VAL A 84 0.99 -12.92 -5.97
CA VAL A 84 2.20 -13.22 -5.19
C VAL A 84 2.06 -12.84 -3.73
N LEU A 85 1.33 -11.76 -3.42
CA LEU A 85 1.10 -11.37 -2.04
C LEU A 85 0.22 -12.37 -1.30
N THR A 86 -0.83 -12.87 -1.92
CA THR A 86 -1.66 -13.95 -1.38
C THR A 86 -0.82 -15.20 -1.10
N PHE A 87 -0.04 -15.65 -2.09
CA PHE A 87 0.82 -16.84 -1.90
C PHE A 87 1.88 -16.63 -0.82
N LEU A 88 2.40 -15.41 -0.68
CA LEU A 88 3.35 -15.10 0.39
C LEU A 88 2.69 -15.21 1.77
N HIS A 89 1.46 -14.72 1.93
CA HIS A 89 0.71 -14.88 3.19
C HIS A 89 0.42 -16.33 3.51
N VAL A 90 -0.02 -17.13 2.53
CA VAL A 90 -0.23 -18.58 2.69
C VAL A 90 1.06 -19.28 3.09
N LEU A 91 2.17 -19.00 2.40
CA LEU A 91 3.46 -19.63 2.69
C LEU A 91 3.98 -19.29 4.10
N VAL A 92 3.88 -18.01 4.49
CA VAL A 92 4.36 -17.58 5.80
C VAL A 92 3.46 -18.12 6.91
N SER A 93 2.14 -18.19 6.71
CA SER A 93 1.23 -18.80 7.67
C SER A 93 1.50 -20.28 7.92
N ALA A 94 2.01 -21.01 6.92
CA ALA A 94 2.48 -22.39 7.11
C ALA A 94 3.63 -22.50 8.11
N ILE A 95 4.41 -21.44 8.30
CA ILE A 95 5.61 -21.44 9.16
C ILE A 95 5.30 -20.87 10.55
N ILE A 96 4.57 -19.74 10.60
CA ILE A 96 4.34 -18.99 11.86
C ILE A 96 2.90 -19.09 12.37
N GLY A 97 2.05 -19.83 11.69
CA GLY A 97 0.63 -19.98 12.02
C GLY A 97 -0.25 -18.85 11.45
N GLU A 98 -1.55 -19.03 11.63
CA GLU A 98 -2.57 -18.08 11.24
C GLU A 98 -2.85 -17.10 12.39
N GLY A 99 -3.10 -15.85 12.08
CA GLY A 99 -3.51 -14.85 13.06
C GLY A 99 -3.37 -13.42 12.57
N LEU A 100 -4.04 -12.51 13.24
CA LEU A 100 -4.01 -11.09 12.92
C LEU A 100 -2.59 -10.52 12.94
N LYS A 101 -1.82 -10.87 13.98
CA LYS A 101 -0.43 -10.40 14.12
C LYS A 101 0.48 -10.95 13.03
N GLN A 102 0.28 -12.18 12.61
CA GLN A 102 1.05 -12.82 11.54
C GLN A 102 0.82 -12.11 10.20
N ILE A 103 -0.42 -11.79 9.87
CA ILE A 103 -0.77 -11.06 8.65
C ILE A 103 -0.13 -9.67 8.64
N LYS A 104 -0.25 -8.93 9.74
CA LYS A 104 0.38 -7.60 9.87
C LYS A 104 1.90 -7.68 9.81
N LEU A 105 2.50 -8.69 10.45
CA LEU A 105 3.95 -8.85 10.51
C LEU A 105 4.60 -8.85 9.12
N ILE A 106 4.04 -9.60 8.18
CA ILE A 106 4.58 -9.70 6.81
C ILE A 106 4.61 -8.32 6.15
N SER A 107 3.49 -7.62 6.19
CA SER A 107 3.35 -6.29 5.58
C SER A 107 4.24 -5.24 6.25
N TYR A 108 4.31 -5.24 7.57
CA TYR A 108 5.12 -4.29 8.34
C TYR A 108 6.62 -4.52 8.13
N VAL A 109 7.05 -5.78 8.13
CA VAL A 109 8.44 -6.14 7.81
C VAL A 109 8.81 -5.68 6.40
N ALA A 110 7.93 -5.89 5.41
CA ALA A 110 8.18 -5.41 4.05
C ALA A 110 8.26 -3.87 3.99
N GLY A 111 7.40 -3.16 4.74
CA GLY A 111 7.46 -1.70 4.87
C GLY A 111 8.78 -1.21 5.47
N VAL A 112 9.25 -1.85 6.54
CA VAL A 112 10.56 -1.54 7.16
C VAL A 112 11.72 -1.86 6.20
N LEU A 113 11.69 -2.99 5.50
CA LEU A 113 12.71 -3.39 4.52
C LEU A 113 12.77 -2.46 3.30
N THR A 114 11.72 -1.70 3.04
CA THR A 114 11.73 -0.67 1.98
C THR A 114 12.77 0.42 2.27
N ILE A 115 13.08 0.72 3.55
CA ILE A 115 14.08 1.73 3.93
C ILE A 115 15.50 1.37 3.42
N PRO A 116 16.09 0.21 3.76
CA PRO A 116 17.38 -0.17 3.21
C PRO A 116 17.34 -0.38 1.68
N ALA A 117 16.20 -0.78 1.10
CA ALA A 117 16.05 -0.88 -0.35
C ALA A 117 16.13 0.50 -1.02
N LEU A 118 15.43 1.51 -0.51
CA LEU A 118 15.53 2.91 -0.95
C LEU A 118 16.96 3.44 -0.79
N PHE A 119 17.59 3.14 0.33
CA PHE A 119 18.98 3.54 0.56
C PHE A 119 19.92 2.95 -0.51
N SER A 120 19.80 1.65 -0.78
CA SER A 120 20.57 0.98 -1.82
C SER A 120 20.30 1.57 -3.21
N MET A 121 19.02 1.85 -3.51
CA MET A 121 18.63 2.49 -4.78
C MET A 121 19.27 3.87 -4.94
N GLY A 122 19.16 4.74 -3.92
CA GLY A 122 19.76 6.09 -3.96
C GLY A 122 21.29 6.04 -4.10
N ARG A 123 21.96 5.10 -3.44
CA ARG A 123 23.43 4.89 -3.59
C ARG A 123 23.78 4.43 -5.02
N ASN A 124 22.98 3.58 -5.61
CA ASN A 124 23.19 3.14 -6.99
C ASN A 124 22.99 4.30 -8.00
N LEU A 125 22.25 5.35 -7.65
CA LEU A 125 22.16 6.58 -8.45
C LEU A 125 23.42 7.45 -8.37
N GLY A 126 24.39 7.12 -7.51
CA GLY A 126 25.61 7.90 -7.32
C GLY A 126 25.42 9.14 -6.44
N VAL A 127 24.36 9.17 -5.63
CA VAL A 127 24.11 10.24 -4.65
C VAL A 127 24.80 9.90 -3.33
N SER A 128 25.26 10.90 -2.59
CA SER A 128 25.94 10.71 -1.31
C SER A 128 25.02 10.06 -0.27
N SER A 129 25.58 9.24 0.63
CA SER A 129 24.81 8.53 1.66
C SER A 129 24.02 9.47 2.53
N LYS A 130 24.58 10.63 2.90
CA LYS A 130 23.91 11.65 3.71
C LYS A 130 22.66 12.20 3.01
N ALA A 131 22.79 12.53 1.73
CA ALA A 131 21.67 13.05 0.93
C ALA A 131 20.58 12.00 0.74
N VAL A 132 20.95 10.75 0.49
CA VAL A 132 19.99 9.64 0.40
C VAL A 132 19.26 9.44 1.73
N THR A 133 19.96 9.49 2.85
CA THR A 133 19.36 9.36 4.19
C THR A 133 18.33 10.47 4.46
N ILE A 134 18.67 11.73 4.15
CA ILE A 134 17.73 12.85 4.27
C ILE A 134 16.52 12.65 3.38
N SER A 135 16.71 12.22 2.15
CA SER A 135 15.62 11.96 1.22
C SER A 135 14.65 10.88 1.70
N ILE A 136 15.18 9.78 2.26
CA ILE A 136 14.34 8.74 2.87
C ILE A 136 13.56 9.33 4.03
N LEU A 137 14.21 10.11 4.90
CA LEU A 137 13.55 10.73 6.03
C LEU A 137 12.41 11.64 5.59
N MET A 138 12.60 12.44 4.52
CA MET A 138 11.53 13.25 3.94
C MET A 138 10.35 12.42 3.46
N LEU A 139 10.56 11.23 2.90
CA LEU A 139 9.48 10.35 2.48
C LEU A 139 8.70 9.80 3.67
N ILE A 140 9.42 9.22 4.65
CA ILE A 140 8.78 8.59 5.81
C ILE A 140 8.16 9.61 6.78
N ALA A 141 8.50 10.90 6.64
CA ALA A 141 7.94 12.02 7.38
C ALA A 141 6.54 12.46 6.89
N THR A 142 5.91 11.70 6.01
CA THR A 142 4.57 12.02 5.53
C THR A 142 3.52 11.15 6.22
N PRO A 143 2.34 11.69 6.58
CA PRO A 143 1.18 10.91 6.99
C PRO A 143 0.86 9.79 5.99
N TRP A 144 1.01 10.07 4.69
CA TRP A 144 0.79 9.10 3.64
C TRP A 144 1.68 7.85 3.78
N TRP A 145 2.98 8.03 4.06
CA TRP A 145 3.89 6.90 4.34
C TRP A 145 3.53 6.19 5.63
N TRP A 146 3.14 6.92 6.66
CA TRP A 146 2.76 6.32 7.93
C TRP A 146 1.55 5.40 7.78
N VAL A 147 0.53 5.82 7.02
CA VAL A 147 -0.68 5.02 6.77
C VAL A 147 -0.41 3.86 5.81
N TYR A 148 0.18 4.13 4.63
CA TYR A 148 0.28 3.14 3.55
C TYR A 148 1.63 2.44 3.43
N GLY A 149 2.67 2.94 4.05
CA GLY A 149 3.97 2.27 4.14
C GLY A 149 3.92 0.94 4.89
N ARG A 150 2.92 0.76 5.77
CA ARG A 150 2.63 -0.51 6.45
C ARG A 150 2.11 -1.60 5.50
N LEU A 151 1.58 -1.21 4.36
CA LEU A 151 1.20 -2.11 3.28
C LEU A 151 2.36 -2.33 2.30
N GLY A 152 3.58 -2.33 2.80
CA GLY A 152 4.83 -2.34 2.04
C GLY A 152 5.06 -3.51 1.11
N LEU A 153 4.24 -4.55 1.19
CA LEU A 153 4.34 -5.71 0.29
C LEU A 153 4.23 -5.32 -1.19
N GLY A 154 3.38 -4.36 -1.55
CA GLY A 154 3.30 -3.85 -2.91
C GLY A 154 4.42 -2.88 -3.27
N LEU A 155 5.00 -2.17 -2.30
CA LEU A 155 6.01 -1.13 -2.50
C LEU A 155 7.43 -1.71 -2.59
N LEU A 156 7.79 -2.60 -1.67
CA LEU A 156 9.14 -3.19 -1.61
C LEU A 156 9.57 -3.87 -2.91
N PRO A 157 8.76 -4.72 -3.56
CA PRO A 157 9.14 -5.33 -4.83
C PRO A 157 9.44 -4.29 -5.92
N ASN A 158 8.66 -3.20 -5.99
CA ASN A 158 8.86 -2.14 -6.96
C ASN A 158 10.17 -1.38 -6.72
N VAL A 159 10.50 -1.05 -5.47
CA VAL A 159 11.77 -0.39 -5.12
C VAL A 159 12.95 -1.29 -5.46
N LEU A 160 12.86 -2.58 -5.16
CA LEU A 160 13.90 -3.56 -5.50
C LEU A 160 14.07 -3.70 -7.00
N MET A 161 12.97 -3.78 -7.77
CA MET A 161 13.01 -3.83 -9.23
C MET A 161 13.74 -2.62 -9.80
N ILE A 162 13.34 -1.43 -9.43
CA ILE A 162 13.94 -0.17 -9.91
C ILE A 162 15.44 -0.12 -9.59
N GLY A 163 15.80 -0.36 -8.33
CA GLY A 163 17.17 -0.27 -7.86
C GLY A 163 18.10 -1.28 -8.53
N THR A 164 17.62 -2.51 -8.72
CA THR A 164 18.40 -3.58 -9.34
C THR A 164 18.53 -3.41 -10.86
N ILE A 165 17.48 -2.98 -11.55
CA ILE A 165 17.52 -2.65 -12.99
C ILE A 165 18.54 -1.51 -13.23
N TRP A 166 18.48 -0.46 -12.43
CA TRP A 166 19.43 0.64 -12.56
C TRP A 166 20.86 0.18 -12.34
N ALA A 167 21.13 -0.59 -11.27
CA ALA A 167 22.46 -1.14 -10.97
C ALA A 167 22.98 -2.07 -12.08
N ALA A 168 22.09 -2.84 -12.72
CA ALA A 168 22.45 -3.70 -13.85
C ALA A 168 22.64 -2.90 -15.15
N THR A 169 21.86 -1.82 -15.35
CA THR A 169 21.97 -0.95 -16.53
C THR A 169 23.31 -0.19 -16.55
N THR A 170 23.78 0.25 -15.39
CA THR A 170 25.03 1.01 -15.26
C THR A 170 26.27 0.13 -15.29
N ASN A 171 26.23 -1.04 -14.66
CA ASN A 171 27.34 -1.98 -14.58
C ASN A 171 26.81 -3.42 -14.60
N PRO A 172 26.57 -4.01 -15.79
CA PRO A 172 26.00 -5.34 -15.94
C PRO A 172 27.00 -6.42 -15.52
N THR A 173 26.57 -7.25 -14.58
CA THR A 173 27.22 -8.53 -14.26
C THR A 173 26.14 -9.61 -14.26
N LYS A 174 26.50 -10.87 -14.49
CA LYS A 174 25.54 -11.99 -14.44
C LYS A 174 24.68 -11.95 -13.16
N ARG A 175 25.32 -11.72 -12.00
CA ARG A 175 24.62 -11.62 -10.72
C ARG A 175 23.59 -10.48 -10.69
N LYS A 176 23.97 -9.28 -11.15
CA LYS A 176 23.06 -8.12 -11.19
C LYS A 176 21.90 -8.35 -12.16
N ILE A 177 22.14 -8.98 -13.30
CA ILE A 177 21.10 -9.33 -14.27
C ILE A 177 20.10 -10.30 -13.64
N VAL A 178 20.58 -11.35 -12.97
CA VAL A 178 19.71 -12.31 -12.27
C VAL A 178 18.86 -11.61 -11.20
N PHE A 179 19.46 -10.78 -10.35
CA PHE A 179 18.71 -10.05 -9.32
C PHE A 179 17.69 -9.07 -9.92
N ALA A 180 18.03 -8.36 -11.00
CA ALA A 180 17.10 -7.48 -11.70
C ALA A 180 15.91 -8.27 -12.29
N SER A 181 16.17 -9.44 -12.87
CA SER A 181 15.12 -10.30 -13.43
C SER A 181 14.21 -10.87 -12.35
N LEU A 182 14.77 -11.36 -11.25
CA LEU A 182 13.97 -11.83 -10.12
C LEU A 182 13.11 -10.71 -9.51
N ALA A 183 13.71 -9.54 -9.26
CA ALA A 183 12.98 -8.40 -8.73
C ALA A 183 11.88 -7.94 -9.68
N THR A 184 12.12 -7.98 -11.00
CA THR A 184 11.11 -7.68 -12.03
C THR A 184 9.96 -8.68 -12.00
N PHE A 185 10.27 -9.98 -12.00
CA PHE A 185 9.26 -11.03 -11.88
C PHE A 185 8.36 -10.81 -10.66
N PHE A 186 8.97 -10.66 -9.48
CA PHE A 186 8.21 -10.45 -8.24
C PHE A 186 7.42 -9.13 -8.23
N ALA A 187 7.95 -8.03 -8.74
CA ALA A 187 7.25 -6.76 -8.77
C ALA A 187 6.02 -6.80 -9.70
N VAL A 188 6.16 -7.40 -10.88
CA VAL A 188 5.05 -7.58 -11.84
C VAL A 188 3.99 -8.51 -11.25
N ALA A 189 4.39 -9.64 -10.68
CA ALA A 189 3.46 -10.62 -10.14
C ALA A 189 2.86 -10.23 -8.76
N ALA A 190 3.37 -9.17 -8.11
CA ALA A 190 2.93 -8.71 -6.79
C ALA A 190 2.04 -7.46 -6.83
N SER A 191 2.13 -6.61 -7.86
CA SER A 191 1.38 -5.36 -7.87
C SER A 191 1.13 -4.80 -9.27
N TRP A 192 -0.03 -4.18 -9.44
CA TRP A 192 -0.35 -3.43 -10.66
C TRP A 192 0.63 -2.29 -10.91
N HIS A 193 1.17 -1.65 -9.87
CA HIS A 193 2.22 -0.64 -10.03
C HIS A 193 3.46 -1.21 -10.73
N GLY A 194 3.85 -2.45 -10.42
CA GLY A 194 4.95 -3.14 -11.11
C GLY A 194 4.64 -3.38 -12.58
N VAL A 195 3.41 -3.80 -12.89
CA VAL A 195 2.94 -4.00 -14.27
C VAL A 195 3.02 -2.70 -15.06
N PHE A 196 2.48 -1.60 -14.53
CA PHE A 196 2.45 -0.30 -15.21
C PHE A 196 3.83 0.38 -15.28
N LEU A 197 4.71 0.14 -14.31
CA LEU A 197 6.05 0.71 -14.29
C LEU A 197 7.00 0.02 -15.28
N MET A 198 6.83 -1.29 -15.49
CA MET A 198 7.77 -2.10 -16.25
C MET A 198 7.98 -1.64 -17.71
N PRO A 199 6.95 -1.26 -18.50
CA PRO A 199 7.14 -0.76 -19.86
C PRO A 199 8.09 0.45 -19.93
N PHE A 200 8.01 1.35 -18.96
CA PHE A 200 8.85 2.55 -18.93
C PHE A 200 10.29 2.21 -18.56
N LEU A 201 10.51 1.36 -17.57
CA LEU A 201 11.85 0.88 -17.20
C LEU A 201 12.49 0.09 -18.34
N TRP A 202 11.70 -0.75 -19.00
CA TRP A 202 12.15 -1.52 -20.16
C TRP A 202 12.54 -0.61 -21.31
N PHE A 203 11.71 0.37 -21.69
CA PHE A 203 12.01 1.34 -22.74
C PHE A 203 13.30 2.10 -22.44
N GLN A 204 13.47 2.58 -21.22
CA GLN A 204 14.66 3.31 -20.80
C GLN A 204 15.93 2.42 -20.80
N THR A 205 15.78 1.16 -20.40
CA THR A 205 16.87 0.18 -20.43
C THR A 205 17.26 -0.14 -21.87
N TRP A 206 16.28 -0.40 -22.73
CA TRP A 206 16.48 -0.64 -24.16
C TRP A 206 17.16 0.55 -24.84
N ARG A 207 16.78 1.77 -24.56
CA ARG A 207 17.46 2.96 -25.11
C ARG A 207 18.96 3.00 -24.78
N ARG A 208 19.34 2.53 -23.62
CA ARG A 208 20.75 2.54 -23.15
C ARG A 208 21.54 1.30 -23.57
N ARG A 209 20.89 0.15 -23.56
CA ARG A 209 21.51 -1.16 -23.66
C ARG A 209 21.13 -1.91 -24.93
N LYS A 210 20.15 -1.42 -25.70
CA LYS A 210 19.56 -2.11 -26.83
C LYS A 210 18.98 -3.48 -26.43
N PHE A 211 19.01 -4.48 -27.28
CA PHE A 211 18.58 -5.86 -27.02
C PHE A 211 19.72 -6.74 -26.46
N ASP A 212 20.40 -6.26 -25.45
CA ASP A 212 21.39 -7.06 -24.75
C ASP A 212 20.77 -8.09 -23.77
N GLN A 213 21.63 -8.88 -23.12
CA GLN A 213 21.19 -9.91 -22.18
C GLN A 213 20.31 -9.35 -21.05
N LEU A 214 20.60 -8.14 -20.54
CA LEU A 214 19.77 -7.53 -19.49
C LEU A 214 18.36 -7.26 -20.02
N THR A 215 18.25 -6.55 -21.13
CA THR A 215 16.94 -6.18 -21.72
C THR A 215 16.09 -7.41 -22.02
N LEU A 216 16.69 -8.46 -22.62
CA LEU A 216 15.98 -9.71 -22.92
C LEU A 216 15.56 -10.45 -21.65
N SER A 217 16.42 -10.47 -20.62
CA SER A 217 16.08 -11.09 -19.33
C SER A 217 14.93 -10.37 -18.61
N LEU A 218 14.87 -9.03 -18.69
CA LEU A 218 13.76 -8.25 -18.12
C LEU A 218 12.45 -8.52 -18.86
N ILE A 219 12.48 -8.65 -20.19
CA ILE A 219 11.30 -9.05 -20.97
C ILE A 219 10.82 -10.42 -20.52
N GLY A 220 11.71 -11.41 -20.47
CA GLY A 220 11.37 -12.76 -20.04
C GLY A 220 10.79 -12.80 -18.64
N ALA A 221 11.38 -12.07 -17.69
CA ALA A 221 10.89 -11.95 -16.32
C ALA A 221 9.50 -11.31 -16.25
N SER A 222 9.26 -10.27 -17.06
CA SER A 222 7.94 -9.61 -17.12
C SER A 222 6.88 -10.53 -17.72
N ILE A 223 7.20 -11.28 -18.78
CA ILE A 223 6.30 -12.26 -19.38
C ILE A 223 5.94 -13.33 -18.35
N LEU A 224 6.94 -13.88 -17.63
CA LEU A 224 6.69 -14.88 -16.59
C LEU A 224 5.80 -14.33 -15.47
N GLY A 225 6.04 -13.11 -14.99
CA GLY A 225 5.18 -12.44 -14.02
C GLY A 225 3.75 -12.24 -14.55
N GLY A 226 3.61 -11.84 -15.80
CA GLY A 226 2.31 -11.71 -16.48
C GLY A 226 1.58 -13.05 -16.62
N LEU A 227 2.29 -14.14 -16.92
CA LEU A 227 1.71 -15.49 -16.98
C LEU A 227 1.18 -15.94 -15.61
N VAL A 228 1.87 -15.59 -14.52
CA VAL A 228 1.37 -15.86 -13.15
C VAL A 228 0.07 -15.09 -12.90
N ILE A 229 -0.02 -13.83 -13.32
CA ILE A 229 -1.28 -13.07 -13.22
C ILE A 229 -2.39 -13.71 -14.08
N LEU A 230 -2.10 -14.06 -15.31
CA LEU A 230 -3.08 -14.71 -16.20
C LEU A 230 -3.58 -16.03 -15.64
N PHE A 231 -2.69 -16.84 -15.08
CA PHE A 231 -3.06 -18.07 -14.39
C PHE A 231 -4.01 -17.76 -13.21
N TRP A 232 -3.68 -16.79 -12.39
CA TRP A 232 -4.50 -16.38 -11.26
C TRP A 232 -5.89 -15.92 -11.68
N VAL A 233 -5.95 -15.01 -12.65
CA VAL A 233 -7.22 -14.48 -13.20
C VAL A 233 -8.08 -15.61 -13.80
N SER A 234 -7.45 -16.64 -14.37
CA SER A 234 -8.19 -17.79 -14.92
C SER A 234 -8.86 -18.66 -13.85
N GLN A 235 -8.49 -18.53 -12.58
CA GLN A 235 -9.16 -19.22 -11.45
C GLN A 235 -10.47 -18.51 -11.05
N GLY A 236 -10.66 -17.24 -11.43
CA GLY A 236 -11.89 -16.46 -11.28
C GLY A 236 -12.70 -16.46 -12.58
N GLY A 237 -13.48 -15.41 -12.79
CA GLY A 237 -14.27 -15.21 -14.02
C GLY A 237 -13.44 -15.00 -15.30
N GLY A 238 -12.11 -15.14 -15.22
CA GLY A 238 -11.19 -15.02 -16.34
C GLY A 238 -10.97 -13.60 -16.80
N LEU A 239 -10.55 -13.47 -18.07
CA LEU A 239 -10.28 -12.16 -18.67
C LEU A 239 -11.54 -11.29 -18.83
N SER A 240 -12.73 -11.91 -18.88
CA SER A 240 -14.01 -11.19 -18.95
C SER A 240 -14.24 -10.38 -17.69
N GLU A 241 -14.14 -11.03 -16.51
CA GLU A 241 -14.31 -10.36 -15.22
C GLU A 241 -13.24 -9.30 -14.97
N LEU A 242 -11.97 -9.62 -15.28
CA LEU A 242 -10.90 -8.61 -15.22
C LEU A 242 -11.20 -7.42 -16.14
N GLY A 243 -11.76 -7.66 -17.34
CA GLY A 243 -12.16 -6.63 -18.29
C GLY A 243 -13.26 -5.73 -17.74
N GLU A 244 -14.28 -6.29 -17.10
CA GLU A 244 -15.34 -5.56 -16.42
C GLU A 244 -14.79 -4.65 -15.33
N HIS A 245 -13.93 -5.18 -14.46
CA HIS A 245 -13.30 -4.37 -13.41
C HIS A 245 -12.37 -3.28 -13.94
N ILE A 246 -11.66 -3.53 -15.04
CA ILE A 246 -10.91 -2.46 -15.72
C ILE A 246 -11.87 -1.41 -16.26
N GLY A 247 -13.00 -1.84 -16.84
CA GLY A 247 -14.09 -0.97 -17.30
C GLY A 247 -14.56 -0.03 -16.20
N GLU A 248 -14.93 -0.57 -15.04
CA GLU A 248 -15.33 0.21 -13.85
C GLU A 248 -14.27 1.23 -13.40
N ARG A 249 -12.98 0.91 -13.56
CA ARG A 249 -11.88 1.82 -13.20
C ARG A 249 -11.64 2.92 -14.24
N VAL A 250 -12.13 2.75 -15.44
CA VAL A 250 -12.03 3.74 -16.54
C VAL A 250 -13.31 4.58 -16.66
N GLU A 251 -14.44 4.03 -16.26
CA GLU A 251 -15.73 4.71 -16.26
C GLU A 251 -15.74 5.95 -15.37
N ARG A 252 -16.40 7.03 -15.80
CA ARG A 252 -16.35 8.34 -15.11
C ARG A 252 -17.73 8.95 -15.06
N ASP A 253 -18.16 9.26 -13.85
CA ASP A 253 -19.32 10.06 -13.52
C ASP A 253 -18.97 11.47 -13.01
N TRP A 254 -17.70 11.85 -13.05
CA TRP A 254 -17.12 13.09 -12.55
C TRP A 254 -16.37 13.88 -13.64
N THR A 255 -16.23 15.19 -13.44
CA THR A 255 -15.47 16.09 -14.30
C THR A 255 -13.99 16.16 -13.89
N TRP A 256 -13.11 16.53 -14.82
CA TRP A 256 -11.67 16.70 -14.50
C TRP A 256 -11.42 17.76 -13.42
N SER A 257 -12.28 18.78 -13.29
CA SER A 257 -12.18 19.77 -12.21
C SER A 257 -12.47 19.12 -10.85
N GLN A 258 -13.51 18.31 -10.77
CA GLN A 258 -13.82 17.55 -9.55
C GLN A 258 -12.70 16.55 -9.21
N PHE A 259 -12.14 15.87 -10.22
CA PHE A 259 -10.99 14.99 -10.01
C PHE A 259 -9.79 15.75 -9.44
N ALA A 260 -9.41 16.89 -10.02
CA ALA A 260 -8.30 17.70 -9.54
C ALA A 260 -8.55 18.19 -8.09
N GLN A 261 -9.77 18.62 -7.77
CA GLN A 261 -10.14 18.99 -6.41
C GLN A 261 -9.99 17.79 -5.45
N ARG A 262 -10.50 16.62 -5.82
CA ARG A 262 -10.40 15.40 -5.02
C ARG A 262 -8.95 15.00 -4.74
N GLN A 263 -8.07 15.07 -5.77
CA GLN A 263 -6.64 14.79 -5.59
C GLN A 263 -5.96 15.83 -4.69
N TRP A 264 -6.41 17.09 -4.76
CA TRP A 264 -5.93 18.15 -3.87
C TRP A 264 -6.34 17.89 -2.42
N ASP A 265 -7.59 17.48 -2.18
CA ASP A 265 -8.09 17.14 -0.84
C ASP A 265 -7.29 15.98 -0.24
N PHE A 266 -7.01 14.92 -1.02
CA PHE A 266 -6.14 13.83 -0.60
C PHE A 266 -4.72 14.33 -0.28
N ALA A 267 -4.16 15.19 -1.12
CA ALA A 267 -2.83 15.75 -0.89
C ALA A 267 -2.78 16.58 0.40
N GLN A 268 -3.77 17.40 0.68
CA GLN A 268 -3.85 18.20 1.90
C GLN A 268 -3.94 17.34 3.17
N THR A 269 -4.65 16.21 3.10
CA THR A 269 -4.79 15.28 4.23
C THR A 269 -3.52 14.46 4.47
N LEU A 270 -2.84 14.05 3.39
CA LEU A 270 -1.79 13.03 3.45
C LEU A 270 -0.36 13.60 3.36
N LEU A 271 -0.23 14.86 2.95
CA LEU A 271 1.07 15.51 2.75
C LEU A 271 1.17 16.80 3.54
N PRO A 272 2.23 17.01 4.32
CA PRO A 272 2.51 18.30 4.94
C PRO A 272 2.73 19.39 3.89
N LEU A 273 2.35 20.62 4.19
CA LEU A 273 2.48 21.77 3.27
C LEU A 273 3.91 21.93 2.73
N TRP A 274 4.92 21.80 3.59
CA TRP A 274 6.33 21.88 3.19
C TRP A 274 6.71 20.84 2.13
N TYR A 275 6.11 19.64 2.22
CA TYR A 275 6.34 18.56 1.26
C TYR A 275 5.71 18.90 -0.11
N MET A 276 4.48 19.43 -0.11
CA MET A 276 3.81 19.85 -1.34
C MET A 276 4.58 20.99 -2.03
N ILE A 277 5.10 21.96 -1.28
CA ILE A 277 5.94 23.05 -1.82
C ILE A 277 7.22 22.49 -2.48
N LEU A 278 7.85 21.51 -1.87
CA LEU A 278 9.09 20.92 -2.37
C LEU A 278 8.87 19.86 -3.47
N ALA A 279 7.66 19.36 -3.65
CA ALA A 279 7.37 18.28 -4.60
C ALA A 279 7.71 18.66 -6.05
N LEU A 280 7.24 19.81 -6.53
CA LEU A 280 7.51 20.27 -7.90
C LEU A 280 9.01 20.52 -8.14
N PRO A 281 9.74 21.27 -7.29
CA PRO A 281 11.21 21.36 -7.39
C PRO A 281 11.90 19.98 -7.41
N ALA A 282 11.48 19.03 -6.57
CA ALA A 282 12.07 17.69 -6.54
C ALA A 282 11.88 16.95 -7.87
N VAL A 283 10.68 17.01 -8.44
CA VAL A 283 10.43 16.41 -9.76
C VAL A 283 11.31 17.04 -10.83
N LEU A 284 11.39 18.37 -10.89
CA LEU A 284 12.18 19.09 -11.88
C LEU A 284 13.67 18.77 -11.75
N VAL A 285 14.21 18.78 -10.53
CA VAL A 285 15.59 18.38 -10.26
C VAL A 285 15.85 16.93 -10.65
N GLY A 286 14.94 16.03 -10.31
CA GLY A 286 15.03 14.63 -10.69
C GLY A 286 15.05 14.40 -12.21
N LEU A 287 14.35 15.23 -12.98
CA LEU A 287 14.33 15.20 -14.45
C LEU A 287 15.59 15.82 -15.08
N ILE A 288 16.16 16.85 -14.46
CA ILE A 288 17.33 17.58 -14.99
C ILE A 288 18.61 16.83 -14.70
N ASP A 289 18.80 16.29 -13.49
CA ASP A 289 20.03 15.57 -13.12
C ASP A 289 20.16 14.26 -13.91
N SER A 290 21.30 14.10 -14.57
CA SER A 290 21.56 12.94 -15.45
C SER A 290 21.59 11.60 -14.72
N ARG A 291 21.86 11.59 -13.40
CA ARG A 291 21.91 10.38 -12.56
C ARG A 291 20.49 9.87 -12.26
N THR A 292 19.55 10.77 -12.07
CA THR A 292 18.20 10.49 -11.61
C THR A 292 17.15 10.52 -12.71
N ARG A 293 17.43 11.18 -13.85
CA ARG A 293 16.49 11.36 -14.96
C ARG A 293 15.83 10.06 -15.43
N PHE A 294 16.62 8.99 -15.57
CA PHE A 294 16.11 7.68 -15.97
C PHE A 294 14.96 7.22 -15.06
N LEU A 295 15.21 7.28 -13.76
CA LEU A 295 14.27 6.81 -12.75
C LEU A 295 13.07 7.73 -12.63
N THR A 296 13.32 9.05 -12.49
CA THR A 296 12.24 10.03 -12.36
C THR A 296 11.31 10.02 -13.57
N THR A 297 11.83 9.93 -14.78
CA THR A 297 11.02 9.83 -16.01
C THR A 297 10.14 8.57 -15.98
N SER A 298 10.71 7.41 -15.61
CA SER A 298 9.96 6.15 -15.57
C SER A 298 8.83 6.19 -14.52
N LEU A 299 9.15 6.69 -13.34
CA LEU A 299 8.17 6.80 -12.23
C LEU A 299 7.06 7.80 -12.55
N ILE A 300 7.39 8.98 -13.08
CA ILE A 300 6.38 9.98 -13.48
C ILE A 300 5.45 9.40 -14.56
N SER A 301 6.02 8.76 -15.58
CA SER A 301 5.23 8.16 -16.65
C SER A 301 4.27 7.11 -16.12
N MET A 302 4.75 6.26 -15.20
CA MET A 302 3.91 5.26 -14.54
C MET A 302 2.79 5.91 -13.73
N VAL A 303 3.10 6.90 -12.88
CA VAL A 303 2.09 7.59 -12.05
C VAL A 303 1.04 8.28 -12.92
N ILE A 304 1.44 8.96 -14.00
CA ILE A 304 0.51 9.61 -14.93
C ILE A 304 -0.42 8.56 -15.55
N VAL A 305 0.11 7.47 -16.10
CA VAL A 305 -0.72 6.43 -16.72
C VAL A 305 -1.63 5.76 -15.69
N PHE A 306 -1.10 5.44 -14.51
CA PHE A 306 -1.85 4.76 -13.46
C PHE A 306 -2.94 5.64 -12.82
N ALA A 307 -2.73 6.96 -12.76
CA ALA A 307 -3.72 7.89 -12.25
C ALA A 307 -4.77 8.29 -13.30
N LEU A 308 -4.41 8.37 -14.57
CA LEU A 308 -5.28 8.90 -15.62
C LEU A 308 -6.02 7.83 -16.42
N VAL A 309 -5.45 6.63 -16.58
CA VAL A 309 -6.12 5.56 -17.33
C VAL A 309 -7.16 4.86 -16.45
N PRO A 310 -6.82 4.17 -15.35
CA PRO A 310 -7.80 3.67 -14.39
C PRO A 310 -8.20 4.77 -13.40
N SER A 311 -8.63 5.93 -13.89
CA SER A 311 -8.78 7.17 -13.12
C SER A 311 -9.87 7.11 -12.05
N ASN A 312 -10.88 6.25 -12.19
CA ASN A 312 -11.86 6.02 -11.14
C ASN A 312 -11.22 5.39 -9.89
N GLY A 313 -10.17 4.59 -10.04
CA GLY A 313 -9.37 4.13 -8.91
C GLY A 313 -8.74 5.28 -8.12
N ALA A 314 -8.15 6.26 -8.81
CA ALA A 314 -7.59 7.45 -8.19
C ALA A 314 -8.65 8.42 -7.65
N TRP A 315 -9.86 8.42 -8.22
CA TRP A 315 -11.00 9.18 -7.70
C TRP A 315 -11.53 8.62 -6.37
N VAL A 316 -11.65 7.30 -6.28
CA VAL A 316 -12.23 6.63 -5.11
C VAL A 316 -11.23 6.49 -3.98
N HIS A 317 -9.95 6.21 -4.29
CA HIS A 317 -8.95 5.78 -3.32
C HIS A 317 -7.76 6.74 -3.23
N ASP A 318 -7.52 7.28 -2.06
CA ASP A 318 -6.39 8.15 -1.74
C ASP A 318 -5.02 7.45 -1.85
N TYR A 319 -4.97 6.13 -1.60
CA TYR A 319 -3.75 5.33 -1.73
C TYR A 319 -3.33 5.05 -3.17
N TRP A 320 -4.22 5.23 -4.14
CA TRP A 320 -3.97 4.88 -5.53
C TRP A 320 -2.72 5.55 -6.09
N ASN A 321 -2.54 6.81 -5.72
CA ASN A 321 -1.40 7.61 -6.15
C ASN A 321 -0.20 7.57 -5.20
N PHE A 322 -0.22 6.73 -4.16
CA PHE A 322 0.89 6.59 -3.20
C PHE A 322 2.29 6.45 -3.85
N PRO A 323 2.45 5.76 -5.01
CA PRO A 323 3.75 5.68 -5.69
C PRO A 323 4.35 7.02 -6.15
N ILE A 324 3.58 8.13 -6.13
CA ILE A 324 4.12 9.47 -6.40
C ILE A 324 5.25 9.81 -5.43
N LEU A 325 5.21 9.31 -4.21
CA LEU A 325 6.27 9.49 -3.23
C LEU A 325 7.62 8.95 -3.73
N LEU A 326 7.61 7.81 -4.40
CA LEU A 326 8.83 7.27 -5.03
C LEU A 326 9.34 8.14 -6.17
N THR A 327 8.45 8.83 -6.86
CA THR A 327 8.80 9.76 -7.95
C THR A 327 9.59 10.96 -7.42
N LEU A 328 9.30 11.39 -6.21
CA LEU A 328 9.96 12.54 -5.58
C LEU A 328 11.31 12.18 -4.97
N PHE A 329 11.51 10.93 -4.60
CA PHE A 329 12.73 10.47 -3.93
C PHE A 329 14.04 10.82 -4.66
N PRO A 330 14.20 10.57 -5.98
CA PRO A 330 15.44 10.88 -6.68
C PRO A 330 15.79 12.38 -6.66
N GLY A 331 14.77 13.22 -6.83
CA GLY A 331 14.93 14.67 -6.78
C GLY A 331 15.28 15.19 -5.40
N PHE A 332 14.62 14.70 -4.36
CA PHE A 332 14.98 15.03 -2.98
C PHE A 332 16.41 14.62 -2.64
N ALA A 333 16.87 13.47 -3.15
CA ALA A 333 18.23 13.03 -2.93
C ALA A 333 19.27 14.00 -3.55
N VAL A 334 19.03 14.47 -4.78
CA VAL A 334 19.90 15.46 -5.42
C VAL A 334 19.80 16.84 -4.77
N MET A 335 18.60 17.31 -4.45
CA MET A 335 18.40 18.58 -3.73
C MET A 335 19.11 18.58 -2.38
N SER A 336 19.01 17.50 -1.62
CA SER A 336 19.72 17.34 -0.36
C SER A 336 21.23 17.40 -0.54
N GLU A 337 21.74 16.80 -1.60
CA GLU A 337 23.18 16.88 -1.93
C GLU A 337 23.62 18.30 -2.24
N TRP A 338 22.84 19.06 -3.02
CA TRP A 338 23.11 20.47 -3.30
C TRP A 338 23.10 21.33 -2.04
N VAL A 339 22.09 21.13 -1.16
CA VAL A 339 22.01 21.86 0.12
C VAL A 339 23.21 21.54 1.01
N ILE A 340 23.61 20.27 1.12
CA ILE A 340 24.82 19.88 1.86
C ILE A 340 26.06 20.53 1.26
N GLY A 341 26.18 20.56 -0.07
CA GLY A 341 27.29 21.20 -0.76
C GLY A 341 27.35 22.71 -0.50
N PHE A 342 26.22 23.39 -0.60
CA PHE A 342 26.09 24.84 -0.30
C PHE A 342 26.47 25.16 1.15
N ILE A 343 25.97 24.37 2.11
CA ILE A 343 26.29 24.55 3.53
C ILE A 343 27.79 24.41 3.77
N LYS A 344 28.43 23.37 3.16
CA LYS A 344 29.89 23.17 3.27
C LYS A 344 30.67 24.36 2.75
N GLU A 345 30.29 24.90 1.61
CA GLU A 345 30.97 26.04 0.98
C GLU A 345 30.81 27.32 1.80
N LYS A 346 29.59 27.65 2.21
CA LYS A 346 29.27 28.93 2.89
C LYS A 346 29.75 28.99 4.32
N ILE A 347 29.67 27.88 5.06
CA ILE A 347 30.03 27.87 6.48
C ILE A 347 31.52 27.57 6.67
N LYS A 348 32.28 27.35 5.58
CA LYS A 348 33.73 27.01 5.61
C LYS A 348 34.02 25.94 6.66
N LEU A 349 33.16 24.92 6.74
CA LEU A 349 33.30 23.82 7.68
C LEU A 349 34.51 22.97 7.27
N THR A 350 35.67 23.30 7.84
CA THR A 350 36.93 22.63 7.55
C THR A 350 37.06 21.29 8.29
N SER A 351 36.23 21.05 9.29
CA SER A 351 36.28 19.81 10.09
C SER A 351 35.19 18.81 9.71
N PRO A 352 35.52 17.61 9.22
CA PRO A 352 34.54 16.54 8.95
C PRO A 352 33.66 16.21 10.16
N LYS A 353 34.20 16.21 11.38
CA LYS A 353 33.46 15.94 12.61
C LYS A 353 32.34 16.94 12.88
N LYS A 354 32.54 18.24 12.56
CA LYS A 354 31.49 19.26 12.71
C LYS A 354 30.35 19.05 11.68
N ILE A 355 30.67 18.64 10.47
CA ILE A 355 29.69 18.33 9.43
C ILE A 355 28.83 17.14 9.85
N ASP A 356 29.46 16.10 10.42
CA ASP A 356 28.75 14.92 10.87
C ASP A 356 27.81 15.24 12.07
N SER A 357 28.24 16.11 12.99
CA SER A 357 27.41 16.57 14.12
C SER A 357 26.22 17.41 13.65
N ILE A 358 26.40 18.30 12.65
CA ILE A 358 25.31 19.10 12.07
C ILE A 358 24.33 18.19 11.31
N THR A 359 24.83 17.20 10.56
CA THR A 359 23.99 16.25 9.85
C THR A 359 23.19 15.39 10.80
N LEU A 360 23.80 14.90 11.87
CA LEU A 360 23.13 14.14 12.92
C LEU A 360 22.10 15.01 13.67
N GLY A 361 22.46 16.26 14.00
CA GLY A 361 21.53 17.21 14.65
C GLY A 361 20.33 17.55 13.75
N GLY A 362 20.56 17.79 12.47
CA GLY A 362 19.49 17.98 11.50
C GLY A 362 18.59 16.76 11.35
N PHE A 363 19.18 15.57 11.36
CA PHE A 363 18.45 14.30 11.36
C PHE A 363 17.56 14.15 12.61
N LEU A 364 18.09 14.40 13.79
CA LEU A 364 17.34 14.32 15.05
C LEU A 364 16.22 15.36 15.13
N LEU A 365 16.46 16.58 14.65
CA LEU A 365 15.44 17.62 14.56
C LEU A 365 14.32 17.22 13.60
N LEU A 366 14.65 16.69 12.43
CA LEU A 366 13.67 16.23 11.44
C LEU A 366 12.89 15.01 11.96
N ALA A 367 13.56 14.08 12.61
CA ALA A 367 12.91 12.94 13.26
C ALA A 367 11.97 13.36 14.40
N SER A 368 12.39 14.37 15.20
CA SER A 368 11.54 14.94 16.26
C SER A 368 10.34 15.70 15.69
N ALA A 369 10.54 16.47 14.60
CA ALA A 369 9.45 17.14 13.90
C ALA A 369 8.46 16.14 13.28
N LEU A 370 8.97 15.03 12.77
CA LEU A 370 8.16 13.93 12.27
C LEU A 370 7.31 13.29 13.37
N ILE A 371 7.93 12.95 14.50
CA ILE A 371 7.22 12.39 15.66
C ILE A 371 6.11 13.35 16.11
N LEU A 372 6.41 14.64 16.20
CA LEU A 372 5.45 15.65 16.58
C LEU A 372 4.31 15.77 15.54
N THR A 373 4.63 15.74 14.25
CA THR A 373 3.62 15.79 13.17
C THR A 373 2.70 14.57 13.20
N LEU A 374 3.25 13.39 13.45
CA LEU A 374 2.48 12.15 13.54
C LEU A 374 1.62 12.10 14.83
N GLN A 375 2.11 12.65 15.93
CA GLN A 375 1.38 12.72 17.20
C GLN A 375 0.27 13.76 17.21
N LEU A 376 0.45 14.86 16.47
CA LEU A 376 -0.51 15.97 16.40
C LEU A 376 -1.50 15.82 15.22
N SER A 377 -1.40 14.77 14.41
CA SER A 377 -2.34 14.60 13.30
C SER A 377 -3.66 14.03 13.83
N ASP A 378 -4.75 14.78 13.64
CA ASP A 378 -6.11 14.30 13.89
C ASP A 378 -6.40 12.97 13.17
N LEU A 379 -5.70 12.73 12.05
CA LEU A 379 -5.71 11.50 11.28
C LEU A 379 -5.26 10.28 12.11
N HIS A 380 -4.33 10.45 13.05
CA HIS A 380 -3.84 9.37 13.91
C HIS A 380 -4.94 8.89 14.85
N ASP A 381 -5.58 9.82 15.56
CA ASP A 381 -6.60 9.48 16.55
C ASP A 381 -7.87 8.96 15.87
N GLU A 382 -8.27 9.58 14.79
CA GLU A 382 -9.42 9.16 13.98
C GLU A 382 -9.19 7.77 13.37
N TYR A 383 -8.00 7.54 12.83
CA TYR A 383 -7.63 6.24 12.26
C TYR A 383 -7.66 5.12 13.29
N PHE A 384 -7.09 5.31 14.47
CA PHE A 384 -7.08 4.28 15.52
C PHE A 384 -8.48 4.05 16.09
N LYS A 385 -9.24 5.09 16.34
CA LYS A 385 -10.59 4.97 16.86
C LYS A 385 -11.51 4.22 15.91
N GLU A 386 -11.53 4.60 14.64
CA GLU A 386 -12.33 3.91 13.62
C GLU A 386 -11.88 2.45 13.43
N THR A 387 -10.59 2.19 13.52
CA THR A 387 -10.06 0.83 13.38
C THR A 387 -10.47 -0.10 14.50
N SER A 388 -10.64 0.39 15.72
CA SER A 388 -10.99 -0.43 16.88
C SER A 388 -12.49 -0.65 17.05
N ASP A 389 -13.30 0.37 16.82
CA ASP A 389 -14.75 0.34 17.15
C ASP A 389 -15.51 -0.81 16.46
N ALA A 390 -15.29 -0.98 15.14
CA ALA A 390 -15.95 -2.06 14.41
C ALA A 390 -15.48 -3.45 14.85
N GLY A 391 -14.16 -3.61 15.05
CA GLY A 391 -13.60 -4.88 15.50
C GLY A 391 -14.09 -5.29 16.87
N GLU A 392 -14.17 -4.37 17.79
CA GLU A 392 -14.66 -4.62 19.14
C GLU A 392 -16.18 -4.93 19.17
N LEU A 393 -16.98 -4.21 18.36
CA LEU A 393 -18.40 -4.50 18.22
C LEU A 393 -18.63 -5.93 17.72
N ILE A 394 -17.93 -6.34 16.67
CA ILE A 394 -18.07 -7.69 16.12
C ILE A 394 -17.60 -8.75 17.11
N ALA A 395 -16.53 -8.48 17.86
CA ALA A 395 -16.03 -9.41 18.89
C ALA A 395 -17.03 -9.59 20.02
N SER A 396 -17.83 -8.55 20.36
CA SER A 396 -18.86 -8.61 21.41
C SER A 396 -20.14 -9.36 21.01
N ILE A 397 -20.41 -9.52 19.70
CA ILE A 397 -21.61 -10.20 19.23
C ILE A 397 -21.60 -11.68 19.62
N GLU A 398 -22.54 -12.10 20.45
CA GLU A 398 -22.80 -13.50 20.73
C GLU A 398 -23.81 -14.07 19.73
N LEU A 399 -23.38 -15.00 18.90
CA LEU A 399 -24.25 -15.68 17.95
C LEU A 399 -24.85 -16.92 18.59
N SER A 400 -26.18 -17.03 18.54
CA SER A 400 -26.89 -18.28 18.87
C SER A 400 -26.56 -19.37 17.84
N SER A 401 -26.79 -20.62 18.23
CA SER A 401 -26.54 -21.77 17.33
C SER A 401 -27.34 -21.60 16.02
N GLY A 402 -26.63 -21.58 14.89
CA GLY A 402 -27.20 -21.42 13.55
C GLY A 402 -27.37 -19.97 13.07
N GLN A 403 -27.16 -18.97 13.93
CA GLN A 403 -27.15 -17.57 13.49
C GLN A 403 -25.92 -17.27 12.63
N LYS A 404 -26.08 -16.33 11.71
CA LYS A 404 -25.04 -15.82 10.80
C LYS A 404 -24.93 -14.32 10.94
N THR A 405 -23.85 -13.78 10.41
CA THR A 405 -23.65 -12.34 10.35
C THR A 405 -23.70 -11.90 8.90
N ALA A 406 -24.58 -10.95 8.60
CA ALA A 406 -24.53 -10.20 7.35
C ALA A 406 -23.97 -8.80 7.61
N TRP A 407 -23.46 -8.13 6.59
CA TRP A 407 -22.97 -6.76 6.75
C TRP A 407 -23.28 -5.88 5.54
N HIS A 408 -23.63 -4.65 5.82
CA HIS A 408 -23.69 -3.57 4.86
C HIS A 408 -22.51 -2.62 5.12
N LEU A 409 -21.32 -3.07 4.74
CA LEU A 409 -20.08 -2.31 4.83
C LEU A 409 -19.38 -2.47 3.48
N PRO A 410 -19.19 -1.43 2.69
CA PRO A 410 -18.55 -1.57 1.39
C PRO A 410 -17.14 -2.16 1.54
N GLN A 411 -16.87 -3.28 0.87
CA GLN A 411 -15.56 -3.93 0.74
C GLN A 411 -15.02 -4.62 2.02
N VAL A 412 -15.74 -5.59 2.62
CA VAL A 412 -15.34 -6.03 3.96
C VAL A 412 -15.27 -7.53 4.22
N PRO A 413 -14.15 -8.19 3.97
CA PRO A 413 -13.89 -9.51 4.55
C PRO A 413 -13.35 -9.45 6.00
N TRP A 414 -12.91 -8.30 6.51
CA TRP A 414 -12.27 -8.17 7.81
C TRP A 414 -13.16 -8.43 9.03
N PRO A 415 -14.50 -8.18 9.04
CA PRO A 415 -15.32 -8.44 10.22
C PRO A 415 -15.24 -9.88 10.70
N THR A 416 -15.30 -10.83 9.78
CA THR A 416 -15.23 -12.25 10.07
C THR A 416 -13.89 -12.64 10.69
N TRP A 417 -12.80 -12.06 10.18
CA TRP A 417 -11.47 -12.29 10.71
C TRP A 417 -11.29 -11.77 12.14
N VAL A 418 -11.71 -10.55 12.40
CA VAL A 418 -11.56 -9.91 13.71
C VAL A 418 -12.36 -10.63 14.79
N SER A 419 -13.55 -11.09 14.45
CA SER A 419 -14.44 -11.75 15.40
C SER A 419 -14.06 -13.20 15.72
N ASN A 420 -13.07 -13.79 15.04
CA ASN A 420 -12.80 -15.22 15.06
C ASN A 420 -14.02 -16.10 14.69
N LYS A 421 -14.98 -15.51 13.95
CA LYS A 421 -16.23 -16.17 13.56
C LYS A 421 -16.16 -16.72 12.14
N TRP A 422 -15.05 -17.30 11.77
CA TRP A 422 -14.79 -17.87 10.45
C TRP A 422 -15.73 -19.04 10.09
N ASP A 423 -16.22 -19.73 11.09
CA ASP A 423 -17.12 -20.87 10.90
C ASP A 423 -18.57 -20.43 10.65
N VAL A 424 -18.84 -19.12 10.75
CA VAL A 424 -20.16 -18.54 10.49
C VAL A 424 -20.18 -17.98 9.08
N PRO A 425 -20.97 -18.56 8.16
CA PRO A 425 -21.16 -17.99 6.84
C PRO A 425 -21.66 -16.56 6.95
N THR A 426 -21.09 -15.66 6.17
CA THR A 426 -21.43 -14.24 6.18
C THR A 426 -21.84 -13.83 4.78
N LEU A 427 -22.78 -12.87 4.69
CA LEU A 427 -23.28 -12.33 3.43
C LEU A 427 -23.03 -10.83 3.37
N SER A 428 -22.47 -10.36 2.26
CA SER A 428 -22.38 -8.93 1.98
C SER A 428 -23.70 -8.40 1.43
N LEU A 429 -24.22 -7.34 2.03
CA LEU A 429 -25.45 -6.69 1.60
C LEU A 429 -25.11 -5.50 0.68
N LEU A 430 -25.36 -5.62 -0.59
CA LEU A 430 -25.17 -4.56 -1.56
C LEU A 430 -26.46 -3.78 -1.83
N ASN A 431 -27.61 -4.44 -1.70
CA ASN A 431 -28.91 -3.87 -1.98
C ASN A 431 -30.02 -4.51 -1.13
N ALA A 432 -31.23 -3.94 -1.21
CA ALA A 432 -32.40 -4.45 -0.48
C ALA A 432 -32.79 -5.90 -0.85
N GLY A 433 -32.46 -6.33 -2.07
CA GLY A 433 -32.74 -7.70 -2.53
C GLY A 433 -31.89 -8.72 -1.78
N ASP A 434 -30.62 -8.40 -1.54
CA ASP A 434 -29.69 -9.26 -0.78
C ASP A 434 -30.22 -9.48 0.64
N LEU A 435 -30.72 -8.42 1.29
CA LEU A 435 -31.32 -8.50 2.61
C LEU A 435 -32.51 -9.48 2.63
N GLY A 436 -33.24 -9.59 1.53
CA GLY A 436 -34.35 -10.53 1.38
C GLY A 436 -33.94 -11.99 1.61
N THR A 437 -32.71 -12.35 1.25
CA THR A 437 -32.16 -13.69 1.38
C THR A 437 -31.63 -14.02 2.78
N VAL A 438 -31.41 -13.00 3.62
CA VAL A 438 -30.87 -13.17 4.98
C VAL A 438 -31.95 -13.72 5.90
N PRO A 439 -31.71 -14.80 6.67
CA PRO A 439 -32.60 -15.29 7.71
C PRO A 439 -32.98 -14.19 8.71
N SER A 440 -34.22 -14.22 9.21
CA SER A 440 -34.76 -13.14 10.07
C SER A 440 -33.99 -12.94 11.37
N ASP A 441 -33.41 -14.02 11.90
CA ASP A 441 -32.70 -14.02 13.19
C ASP A 441 -31.23 -13.70 13.05
N ASP A 442 -30.71 -13.61 11.81
CA ASP A 442 -29.32 -13.26 11.58
C ASP A 442 -29.04 -11.81 11.93
N ILE A 443 -27.82 -11.55 12.40
CA ILE A 443 -27.38 -10.21 12.80
C ILE A 443 -26.82 -9.46 11.60
N VAL A 444 -27.24 -8.21 11.42
CA VAL A 444 -26.74 -7.32 10.38
C VAL A 444 -25.91 -6.21 10.99
N LEU A 445 -24.67 -6.07 10.53
CA LEU A 445 -23.75 -5.00 10.86
C LEU A 445 -23.80 -3.90 9.79
N PHE A 446 -23.89 -2.65 10.20
CA PHE A 446 -23.90 -1.50 9.29
C PHE A 446 -23.29 -0.24 9.92
N ARG A 447 -23.05 0.79 9.10
CA ARG A 447 -22.59 2.11 9.58
C ARG A 447 -23.76 3.07 9.65
N ILE A 448 -23.93 3.70 10.80
CA ILE A 448 -25.00 4.68 11.03
C ILE A 448 -24.75 6.03 10.35
N ASP A 449 -23.49 6.37 10.05
CA ASP A 449 -23.13 7.57 9.31
C ASP A 449 -23.16 7.36 7.78
N ARG A 450 -23.51 6.16 7.32
CA ARG A 450 -23.63 5.77 5.91
C ARG A 450 -24.77 4.79 5.71
N ILE A 451 -25.95 5.17 6.19
CA ILE A 451 -27.15 4.38 5.97
C ILE A 451 -27.44 4.35 4.47
N PRO A 452 -27.61 3.16 3.85
CA PRO A 452 -27.87 3.07 2.42
C PRO A 452 -29.23 3.66 2.07
N ASP A 453 -29.37 4.23 0.85
CA ASP A 453 -30.59 4.91 0.37
C ASP A 453 -31.84 4.01 0.36
N TRP A 454 -31.65 2.69 0.35
CA TRP A 454 -32.76 1.74 0.42
C TRP A 454 -33.24 1.43 1.84
N LEU A 455 -32.63 2.05 2.87
CA LEU A 455 -32.96 1.86 4.27
C LEU A 455 -33.48 3.18 4.89
N ASP A 456 -34.55 3.12 5.68
CA ASP A 456 -35.07 4.29 6.41
C ASP A 456 -34.10 4.67 7.54
N GLU A 457 -33.76 5.95 7.65
CA GLU A 457 -32.96 6.49 8.74
C GLU A 457 -33.51 6.18 10.14
N LYS A 458 -34.79 5.94 10.26
CA LYS A 458 -35.43 5.52 11.52
C LYS A 458 -34.93 4.20 12.08
N ILE A 459 -34.14 3.44 11.31
CA ILE A 459 -33.43 2.25 11.80
C ILE A 459 -32.55 2.57 12.99
N GLU A 460 -32.07 3.82 13.11
CA GLU A 460 -31.27 4.26 14.26
C GLU A 460 -31.97 4.06 15.60
N PHE A 461 -33.30 4.07 15.64
CA PHE A 461 -34.09 3.82 16.85
C PHE A 461 -34.25 2.33 17.19
N ALA A 462 -33.87 1.46 16.28
CA ALA A 462 -34.01 0.02 16.42
C ALA A 462 -32.67 -0.69 16.64
N ILE A 463 -31.60 0.07 16.84
CA ILE A 463 -30.23 -0.46 17.04
C ILE A 463 -30.20 -1.29 18.33
N GLU A 464 -29.70 -2.52 18.23
CA GLU A 464 -29.50 -3.43 19.36
C GLU A 464 -28.19 -3.17 20.07
N GLU A 465 -27.11 -3.04 19.32
CA GLU A 465 -25.78 -2.69 19.84
C GLU A 465 -25.14 -1.62 18.98
N ARG A 466 -24.35 -0.76 19.61
CA ARG A 466 -23.64 0.33 18.92
C ARG A 466 -22.25 0.55 19.50
N LYS A 467 -21.29 0.74 18.60
CA LYS A 467 -19.95 1.21 18.96
C LYS A 467 -19.45 2.24 17.93
N GLY A 468 -19.26 3.47 18.38
CA GLY A 468 -18.89 4.57 17.49
C GLY A 468 -19.90 4.76 16.35
N LYS A 469 -19.42 4.57 15.12
CA LYS A 469 -20.21 4.68 13.88
C LYS A 469 -20.85 3.36 13.45
N TYR A 470 -20.61 2.27 14.16
CA TYR A 470 -21.08 0.93 13.81
C TYR A 470 -22.21 0.48 14.70
N ALA A 471 -23.16 -0.24 14.11
CA ALA A 471 -24.34 -0.72 14.79
C ALA A 471 -24.77 -2.09 14.28
N THR A 472 -25.50 -2.82 15.13
CA THR A 472 -26.11 -4.10 14.78
C THR A 472 -27.60 -4.08 15.02
N VAL A 473 -28.32 -4.82 14.17
CA VAL A 473 -29.75 -5.15 14.32
C VAL A 473 -29.97 -6.56 13.80
N THR A 474 -31.09 -7.20 14.17
CA THR A 474 -31.50 -8.42 13.46
C THR A 474 -31.95 -8.12 12.04
N ALA A 475 -31.81 -9.07 11.13
CA ALA A 475 -32.29 -8.92 9.76
C ALA A 475 -33.80 -8.71 9.70
N HIS A 476 -34.55 -9.26 10.64
CA HIS A 476 -35.98 -9.01 10.79
C HIS A 476 -36.28 -7.52 10.99
N VAL A 477 -35.60 -6.89 11.92
CA VAL A 477 -35.73 -5.45 12.19
C VAL A 477 -35.33 -4.63 10.98
N MET A 478 -34.19 -4.95 10.37
CA MET A 478 -33.70 -4.21 9.18
C MET A 478 -34.71 -4.30 8.03
N LYS A 479 -35.32 -5.46 7.77
CA LYS A 479 -36.36 -5.65 6.73
C LYS A 479 -37.56 -4.74 6.90
N GLN A 480 -37.92 -4.41 8.14
CA GLN A 480 -39.04 -3.50 8.44
C GLN A 480 -38.76 -2.04 8.07
N HIS A 481 -37.48 -1.69 7.94
CA HIS A 481 -37.02 -0.35 7.61
C HIS A 481 -36.58 -0.19 6.16
N VAL A 482 -36.80 -1.17 5.28
CA VAL A 482 -36.48 -1.05 3.84
C VAL A 482 -37.44 -0.03 3.20
N THR A 483 -36.86 1.05 2.70
CA THR A 483 -37.56 2.07 1.93
C THR A 483 -37.59 1.69 0.46
N GLY A 484 -38.79 1.67 -0.13
CA GLY A 484 -38.89 1.57 -1.59
C GLY A 484 -39.12 0.19 -2.20
N ALA A 485 -39.50 -0.81 -1.43
CA ALA A 485 -40.18 -1.98 -1.98
C ALA A 485 -41.64 -1.60 -2.43
N LYS A 486 -41.79 -0.49 -3.15
CA LYS A 486 -42.97 -0.29 -4.01
C LYS A 486 -42.72 -1.01 -5.31
N LYS A 487 -43.50 -2.06 -5.49
CA LYS A 487 -43.62 -2.96 -6.63
C LYS A 487 -43.30 -2.36 -8.00
#